data_b6384ebc264e247454e16b3240345387
#
_entry.id   b6384ebc264e247454e16b3240345387
#
_cell.length_a   1.000
_cell.length_b   1.000
_cell.length_c   1.000
_cell.angle_alpha   90.00
_cell.angle_beta   90.00
_cell.angle_gamma   90.00
#
_symmetry.space_group_name_H-M   'P 1'
#
loop_
_entity.id
_entity.type
_entity.pdbx_description
1 polymer ?
#
loop_
_entity_poly.entity_id
_entity_poly.type
_entity_poly.pdbx_seq_one_letter_code
_entity_poly.pdbx_strand_id
1 'polypeptide(L)'
;MTRTFLALIFLLLTAVACPAGQHPLTVTRTADDFYAAFDRDILIKTKFCSVQAFQEKALLRSDLFGELVFMDGTRCSVDTVYVRKRLQWGTHKVTVTREEEGIYSLAGSETLLFASRCSTLALRDEAVLEMQDSLSGILHLHGGTCRVEGVFEAISY
;
A
#
# COMPACT_ATOMS: atom_id res chain seq x y z
N MET A 1 -23.81 52.18 24.98
CA MET A 1 -23.88 51.28 23.80
C MET A 1 -22.51 50.61 23.54
N THR A 2 -21.85 49.98 24.52
CA THR A 2 -20.47 49.48 24.37
C THR A 2 -20.25 48.09 25.03
N ARG A 3 -21.32 47.36 25.30
CA ARG A 3 -21.21 46.01 25.94
C ARG A 3 -21.53 44.81 25.04
N THR A 4 -21.97 45.03 23.82
CA THR A 4 -22.39 43.98 22.90
C THR A 4 -21.33 43.56 21.88
N PHE A 5 -20.18 44.22 21.80
CA PHE A 5 -19.14 43.94 20.81
C PHE A 5 -18.08 42.90 21.30
N LEU A 6 -18.01 42.64 22.60
CA LEU A 6 -17.01 41.67 23.14
C LEU A 6 -17.44 40.21 23.07
N ALA A 7 -18.72 39.93 22.89
CA ALA A 7 -19.25 38.58 22.83
C ALA A 7 -19.08 37.89 21.44
N LEU A 8 -18.84 38.67 20.41
CA LEU A 8 -18.79 38.16 19.04
C LEU A 8 -17.35 37.65 18.63
N ILE A 9 -16.32 38.02 19.37
CA ILE A 9 -14.94 37.68 19.03
C ILE A 9 -14.53 36.31 19.61
N PHE A 10 -15.27 35.78 20.61
CA PHE A 10 -14.95 34.50 21.22
C PHE A 10 -15.48 33.28 20.46
N LEU A 11 -16.30 33.45 19.43
CA LEU A 11 -16.93 32.37 18.68
C LEU A 11 -16.14 31.94 17.43
N LEU A 12 -15.01 32.55 17.13
CA LEU A 12 -14.26 32.33 15.88
C LEU A 12 -12.95 31.50 16.07
N LEU A 13 -12.72 30.94 17.27
CA LEU A 13 -11.52 30.17 17.57
C LEU A 13 -11.80 28.70 17.86
N THR A 14 -12.87 28.13 17.35
CA THR A 14 -12.91 26.67 17.19
C THR A 14 -12.08 26.33 15.96
N ALA A 15 -10.75 26.24 16.16
CA ALA A 15 -9.90 25.53 15.23
C ALA A 15 -10.49 24.13 15.07
N VAL A 16 -11.11 23.87 13.94
CA VAL A 16 -11.48 22.53 13.53
C VAL A 16 -10.14 21.77 13.42
N ALA A 17 -9.76 21.11 14.50
CA ALA A 17 -8.71 20.12 14.46
C ALA A 17 -9.19 19.09 13.44
N CYS A 18 -8.62 19.12 12.23
CA CYS A 18 -8.80 18.06 11.24
C CYS A 18 -8.35 16.78 11.94
N PRO A 19 -9.20 15.79 12.19
CA PRO A 19 -8.76 14.57 12.83
C PRO A 19 -7.67 13.99 11.92
N ALA A 20 -6.49 13.74 12.48
CA ALA A 20 -5.44 12.99 11.81
C ALA A 20 -6.11 11.76 11.19
N GLY A 21 -5.96 11.57 9.87
CA GLY A 21 -6.70 10.57 9.13
C GLY A 21 -6.43 9.18 9.73
N GLN A 22 -7.43 8.64 10.40
CA GLN A 22 -7.40 7.28 10.93
C GLN A 22 -8.28 6.42 10.06
N HIS A 23 -7.68 5.45 9.39
CA HIS A 23 -8.37 4.56 8.46
C HIS A 23 -8.40 3.14 9.04
N PRO A 24 -9.57 2.66 9.50
CA PRO A 24 -9.69 1.27 9.93
C PRO A 24 -9.56 0.34 8.72
N LEU A 25 -8.73 -0.69 8.87
CA LEU A 25 -8.41 -1.69 7.86
C LEU A 25 -8.49 -3.09 8.44
N THR A 26 -8.68 -4.08 7.57
CA THR A 26 -8.43 -5.48 7.89
C THR A 26 -7.22 -5.91 7.08
N VAL A 27 -6.13 -6.27 7.76
CA VAL A 27 -4.86 -6.53 7.12
C VAL A 27 -4.43 -7.99 7.24
N THR A 28 -3.73 -8.45 6.21
CA THR A 28 -3.05 -9.75 6.19
C THR A 28 -1.59 -9.51 5.81
N ARG A 29 -0.67 -10.07 6.59
CA ARG A 29 0.76 -10.05 6.24
C ARG A 29 1.00 -10.92 5.02
N THR A 30 1.53 -10.35 3.96
CA THR A 30 1.78 -11.05 2.69
C THR A 30 3.25 -11.37 2.46
N ALA A 31 4.14 -10.57 3.03
CA ALA A 31 5.58 -10.78 3.02
C ALA A 31 6.19 -10.07 4.25
N ASP A 32 7.51 -10.10 4.42
CA ASP A 32 8.15 -9.68 5.67
C ASP A 32 7.76 -8.27 6.12
N ASP A 33 7.84 -7.28 5.29
CA ASP A 33 7.45 -5.91 5.62
C ASP A 33 6.19 -5.46 4.88
N PHE A 34 5.37 -6.39 4.35
CA PHE A 34 4.19 -6.06 3.56
C PHE A 34 2.89 -6.59 4.14
N TYR A 35 1.90 -5.70 4.21
CA TYR A 35 0.55 -5.98 4.67
C TYR A 35 -0.46 -5.59 3.60
N ALA A 36 -1.33 -6.50 3.22
CA ALA A 36 -2.40 -6.23 2.27
C ALA A 36 -3.73 -5.99 2.99
N ALA A 37 -4.45 -4.95 2.61
CA ALA A 37 -5.84 -4.71 2.96
C ALA A 37 -6.68 -4.87 1.69
N PHE A 38 -7.05 -6.12 1.39
CA PHE A 38 -7.72 -6.48 0.14
C PHE A 38 -9.12 -5.86 0.00
N ASP A 39 -9.80 -5.60 1.11
CA ASP A 39 -11.09 -4.90 1.16
C ASP A 39 -11.01 -3.43 0.74
N ARG A 40 -9.80 -2.87 0.72
CA ARG A 40 -9.53 -1.47 0.34
C ARG A 40 -8.61 -1.34 -0.86
N ASP A 41 -8.20 -2.47 -1.47
CA ASP A 41 -7.23 -2.47 -2.58
C ASP A 41 -5.93 -1.73 -2.26
N ILE A 42 -5.41 -1.94 -1.04
CA ILE A 42 -4.22 -1.29 -0.51
C ILE A 42 -3.16 -2.33 -0.16
N LEU A 43 -1.90 -2.02 -0.47
CA LEU A 43 -0.72 -2.73 -0.01
C LEU A 43 0.14 -1.75 0.79
N ILE A 44 0.51 -2.12 2.01
CA ILE A 44 1.26 -1.27 2.94
C ILE A 44 2.64 -1.87 3.14
N LYS A 45 3.68 -1.10 2.82
CA LYS A 45 5.06 -1.41 3.16
C LYS A 45 5.40 -0.77 4.50
N THR A 46 5.91 -1.56 5.41
CA THR A 46 6.33 -1.11 6.74
C THR A 46 7.85 -1.19 6.89
N LYS A 47 8.38 -0.67 8.00
CA LYS A 47 9.77 -0.82 8.39
C LYS A 47 9.85 -1.65 9.66
N PHE A 48 10.60 -2.75 9.59
CA PHE A 48 10.91 -3.59 10.77
C PHE A 48 9.66 -4.07 11.52
N CYS A 49 8.62 -4.42 10.80
CA CYS A 49 7.37 -4.91 11.38
C CYS A 49 7.28 -6.43 11.27
N SER A 50 7.29 -7.11 12.41
CA SER A 50 7.24 -8.58 12.47
C SER A 50 5.88 -9.15 12.92
N VAL A 51 4.84 -8.30 13.00
CA VAL A 51 3.51 -8.73 13.42
C VAL A 51 2.93 -9.74 12.43
N GLN A 52 2.58 -10.92 12.90
CA GLN A 52 1.88 -11.92 12.11
C GLN A 52 0.39 -11.58 12.10
N ALA A 53 -0.09 -11.08 10.99
CA ALA A 53 -1.48 -10.69 10.83
C ALA A 53 -2.17 -11.58 9.79
N PHE A 54 -3.32 -12.12 10.14
CA PHE A 54 -4.21 -12.81 9.21
C PHE A 54 -5.62 -12.29 9.40
N GLN A 55 -6.08 -11.47 8.47
CA GLN A 55 -7.37 -10.77 8.55
C GLN A 55 -7.56 -10.02 9.89
N GLU A 56 -6.50 -9.39 10.35
CA GLU A 56 -6.48 -8.68 11.61
C GLU A 56 -6.89 -7.23 11.43
N LYS A 57 -7.65 -6.71 12.40
CA LYS A 57 -8.05 -5.31 12.40
C LYS A 57 -6.87 -4.43 12.80
N ALA A 58 -6.65 -3.38 12.05
CA ALA A 58 -5.62 -2.38 12.31
C ALA A 58 -6.13 -0.98 11.94
N LEU A 59 -5.44 0.04 12.44
CA LEU A 59 -5.66 1.44 12.08
C LEU A 59 -4.44 1.96 11.31
N LEU A 60 -4.64 2.39 10.09
CA LEU A 60 -3.65 3.16 9.36
C LEU A 60 -3.79 4.63 9.75
N ARG A 61 -2.74 5.20 10.32
CA ARG A 61 -2.65 6.61 10.63
C ARG A 61 -1.81 7.30 9.57
N SER A 62 -2.38 8.32 8.94
CA SER A 62 -1.73 9.13 7.90
C SER A 62 -1.26 10.48 8.45
N ASP A 63 -0.70 10.51 9.65
CA ASP A 63 0.03 11.66 10.15
C ASP A 63 1.47 11.68 9.60
N LEU A 64 2.27 12.69 9.99
CA LEU A 64 3.62 12.96 9.45
C LEU A 64 4.58 11.76 9.39
N PHE A 65 4.28 10.66 10.07
CA PHE A 65 5.14 9.48 10.16
C PHE A 65 4.44 8.16 9.84
N GLY A 66 3.25 8.18 9.31
CA GLY A 66 2.50 6.99 8.94
C GLY A 66 2.68 5.79 9.90
N GLU A 67 1.65 5.36 10.58
CA GLU A 67 1.70 4.21 11.47
C GLU A 67 0.60 3.20 11.13
N LEU A 68 0.94 1.93 11.16
CA LEU A 68 -0.01 0.83 11.22
C LEU A 68 -0.12 0.36 12.67
N VAL A 69 -1.29 0.56 13.29
CA VAL A 69 -1.54 0.25 14.70
C VAL A 69 -2.48 -0.95 14.79
N PHE A 70 -2.01 -2.04 15.37
CA PHE A 70 -2.78 -3.26 15.58
C PHE A 70 -3.65 -3.18 16.84
N MET A 71 -4.64 -4.06 16.98
CA MET A 71 -5.58 -4.04 18.09
C MET A 71 -4.94 -4.34 19.46
N ASP A 72 -3.81 -5.05 19.49
CA ASP A 72 -3.02 -5.31 20.69
C ASP A 72 -2.16 -4.10 21.13
N GLY A 73 -2.22 -2.99 20.37
CA GLY A 73 -1.45 -1.78 20.62
C GLY A 73 -0.08 -1.76 19.95
N THR A 74 0.33 -2.84 19.26
CA THR A 74 1.58 -2.87 18.49
C THR A 74 1.53 -1.87 17.35
N ARG A 75 2.64 -1.15 17.14
CA ARG A 75 2.77 -0.11 16.12
C ARG A 75 3.91 -0.43 15.19
N CYS A 76 3.65 -0.30 13.90
CA CYS A 76 4.65 -0.43 12.85
C CYS A 76 4.74 0.86 12.06
N SER A 77 5.96 1.36 11.85
CA SER A 77 6.18 2.51 10.98
C SER A 77 5.85 2.14 9.54
N VAL A 78 5.03 2.93 8.89
CA VAL A 78 4.72 2.78 7.46
C VAL A 78 5.80 3.46 6.64
N ASP A 79 6.34 2.73 5.69
CA ASP A 79 7.28 3.26 4.70
C ASP A 79 6.56 3.87 3.51
N THR A 80 5.66 3.09 2.92
CA THR A 80 4.93 3.48 1.72
C THR A 80 3.56 2.80 1.71
N VAL A 81 2.56 3.51 1.24
CA VAL A 81 1.25 2.94 0.93
C VAL A 81 1.08 2.90 -0.57
N TYR A 82 0.67 1.75 -1.07
CA TYR A 82 0.39 1.51 -2.47
C TYR A 82 -1.11 1.28 -2.64
N VAL A 83 -1.69 1.85 -3.66
CA VAL A 83 -3.08 1.63 -4.05
C VAL A 83 -3.16 0.83 -5.33
N ARG A 84 -4.18 0.00 -5.47
CA ARG A 84 -4.37 -0.81 -6.67
C ARG A 84 -4.53 0.08 -7.89
N LYS A 85 -3.74 -0.20 -8.90
CA LYS A 85 -3.76 0.48 -10.20
C LYS A 85 -4.34 -0.44 -11.26
N ARG A 86 -5.14 0.13 -12.15
CA ARG A 86 -5.57 -0.57 -13.37
C ARG A 86 -4.55 -0.35 -14.47
N LEU A 87 -4.13 -1.42 -15.11
CA LEU A 87 -3.33 -1.36 -16.34
C LEU A 87 -4.20 -1.66 -17.55
N GLN A 88 -3.72 -1.21 -18.71
CA GLN A 88 -4.34 -1.64 -19.96
C GLN A 88 -4.06 -3.13 -20.18
N TRP A 89 -5.07 -3.85 -20.66
CA TRP A 89 -4.91 -5.24 -21.09
C TRP A 89 -3.91 -5.33 -22.25
N GLY A 90 -3.25 -6.46 -22.37
CA GLY A 90 -2.24 -6.70 -23.41
C GLY A 90 -0.88 -7.01 -22.84
N THR A 91 0.12 -6.97 -23.71
CA THR A 91 1.49 -7.38 -23.42
C THR A 91 2.38 -6.17 -23.20
N HIS A 92 3.08 -6.15 -22.05
CA HIS A 92 3.99 -5.09 -21.64
C HIS A 92 5.39 -5.66 -21.42
N LYS A 93 6.40 -5.08 -22.07
CA LYS A 93 7.79 -5.36 -21.72
C LYS A 93 8.14 -4.55 -20.48
N VAL A 94 8.63 -5.20 -19.46
CA VAL A 94 8.96 -4.61 -18.16
C VAL A 94 10.31 -5.09 -17.67
N THR A 95 10.95 -4.30 -16.83
CA THR A 95 12.13 -4.76 -16.07
C THR A 95 11.71 -4.86 -14.62
N VAL A 96 11.93 -6.01 -14.00
CA VAL A 96 11.44 -6.29 -12.65
C VAL A 96 12.57 -6.64 -11.70
N THR A 97 12.37 -6.29 -10.44
CA THR A 97 13.20 -6.75 -9.31
C THR A 97 12.27 -7.38 -8.27
N ARG A 98 12.61 -8.55 -7.79
CA ARG A 98 11.90 -9.17 -6.68
C ARG A 98 12.28 -8.44 -5.38
N GLU A 99 11.31 -7.80 -4.76
CA GLU A 99 11.48 -7.14 -3.45
C GLU A 99 11.37 -8.17 -2.32
N GLU A 100 10.31 -8.97 -2.38
CA GLU A 100 9.99 -10.03 -1.43
C GLU A 100 9.31 -11.20 -2.15
N GLU A 101 9.01 -12.27 -1.44
CA GLU A 101 8.26 -13.38 -2.02
C GLU A 101 6.88 -12.90 -2.52
N GLY A 102 6.65 -13.09 -3.82
CA GLY A 102 5.41 -12.64 -4.46
C GLY A 102 5.29 -11.14 -4.70
N ILE A 103 6.31 -10.34 -4.44
CA ILE A 103 6.30 -8.89 -4.66
C ILE A 103 7.45 -8.47 -5.56
N TYR A 104 7.11 -7.83 -6.67
CA TYR A 104 8.07 -7.38 -7.69
C TYR A 104 7.91 -5.89 -7.95
N SER A 105 8.98 -5.13 -7.93
CA SER A 105 8.99 -3.73 -8.36
C SER A 105 9.25 -3.62 -9.85
N LEU A 106 8.63 -2.62 -10.49
CA LEU A 106 8.87 -2.26 -11.88
C LEU A 106 9.92 -1.15 -11.97
N ALA A 107 10.99 -1.39 -12.71
CA ALA A 107 12.04 -0.41 -12.89
C ALA A 107 11.53 0.88 -13.54
N GLY A 108 11.97 2.03 -13.00
CA GLY A 108 11.58 3.35 -13.49
C GLY A 108 10.20 3.83 -13.07
N SER A 109 9.54 3.11 -12.14
CA SER A 109 8.27 3.53 -11.55
C SER A 109 8.18 3.11 -10.09
N GLU A 110 7.28 3.72 -9.36
CA GLU A 110 6.93 3.31 -7.99
C GLU A 110 5.77 2.29 -7.98
N THR A 111 5.84 1.34 -8.91
CA THR A 111 4.79 0.34 -9.11
C THR A 111 5.27 -1.03 -8.63
N LEU A 112 4.41 -1.72 -7.90
CA LEU A 112 4.60 -3.10 -7.48
C LEU A 112 3.61 -4.03 -8.18
N LEU A 113 4.07 -5.23 -8.49
CA LEU A 113 3.25 -6.37 -8.89
C LEU A 113 3.12 -7.30 -7.69
N PHE A 114 1.89 -7.63 -7.34
CA PHE A 114 1.60 -8.67 -6.35
C PHE A 114 1.28 -9.97 -7.08
N ALA A 115 2.15 -10.96 -6.89
CA ALA A 115 2.07 -12.27 -7.53
C ALA A 115 2.24 -13.35 -6.47
N SER A 116 1.20 -13.62 -5.69
CA SER A 116 1.25 -14.60 -4.60
C SER A 116 1.77 -15.95 -5.10
N ARG A 117 2.53 -16.63 -4.24
CA ARG A 117 3.17 -17.93 -4.54
C ARG A 117 4.17 -17.90 -5.69
N CYS A 118 4.69 -16.72 -6.01
CA CYS A 118 5.77 -16.60 -6.98
C CYS A 118 7.11 -16.48 -6.25
N SER A 119 7.97 -17.48 -6.39
CA SER A 119 9.29 -17.54 -5.76
C SER A 119 10.44 -17.29 -6.73
N THR A 120 10.16 -17.02 -8.02
CA THR A 120 11.17 -16.78 -9.04
C THR A 120 12.00 -15.55 -8.70
N LEU A 121 13.31 -15.70 -8.62
CA LEU A 121 14.23 -14.59 -8.40
C LEU A 121 14.29 -13.70 -9.64
N ALA A 122 14.33 -12.41 -9.42
CA ALA A 122 14.54 -11.40 -10.45
C ALA A 122 15.36 -10.25 -9.87
N LEU A 123 16.39 -9.83 -10.54
CA LEU A 123 17.24 -8.71 -10.16
C LEU A 123 17.45 -7.81 -11.38
N ARG A 124 16.52 -6.88 -11.60
CA ARG A 124 16.45 -6.03 -12.79
C ARG A 124 16.38 -6.86 -14.09
N ASP A 125 15.62 -7.94 -14.04
CA ASP A 125 15.45 -8.84 -15.16
C ASP A 125 14.40 -8.34 -16.14
N GLU A 126 14.68 -8.49 -17.42
CA GLU A 126 13.66 -8.25 -18.45
C GLU A 126 12.58 -9.33 -18.37
N ALA A 127 11.33 -8.90 -18.40
CA ALA A 127 10.18 -9.75 -18.28
C ALA A 127 9.05 -9.30 -19.22
N VAL A 128 8.08 -10.16 -19.42
CA VAL A 128 6.86 -9.85 -20.16
C VAL A 128 5.68 -9.96 -19.20
N LEU A 129 4.99 -8.86 -19.00
CA LEU A 129 3.74 -8.81 -18.25
C LEU A 129 2.57 -8.86 -19.24
N GLU A 130 1.83 -9.95 -19.23
CA GLU A 130 0.62 -10.14 -20.03
C GLU A 130 -0.59 -9.90 -19.16
N MET A 131 -1.23 -8.73 -19.33
CA MET A 131 -2.45 -8.42 -18.59
C MET A 131 -3.65 -9.09 -19.26
N GLN A 132 -4.32 -9.96 -18.50
CA GLN A 132 -5.53 -10.69 -18.95
C GLN A 132 -6.80 -9.85 -18.78
N ASP A 133 -6.76 -8.95 -17.80
CA ASP A 133 -7.77 -7.92 -17.55
C ASP A 133 -7.07 -6.67 -16.99
N SER A 134 -7.81 -5.69 -16.49
CA SER A 134 -7.22 -4.44 -15.97
C SER A 134 -6.57 -4.59 -14.58
N LEU A 135 -6.70 -5.73 -13.92
CA LEU A 135 -6.28 -5.95 -12.53
C LEU A 135 -5.36 -7.17 -12.36
N SER A 136 -5.43 -8.15 -13.28
CA SER A 136 -4.70 -9.41 -13.19
C SER A 136 -4.00 -9.78 -14.47
N GLY A 137 -2.95 -10.60 -14.37
CA GLY A 137 -2.16 -11.01 -15.50
C GLY A 137 -1.19 -12.13 -15.20
N ILE A 138 -0.27 -12.35 -16.14
CA ILE A 138 0.83 -13.32 -16.02
C ILE A 138 2.14 -12.59 -16.24
N LEU A 139 3.07 -12.73 -15.32
CA LEU A 139 4.45 -12.27 -15.44
C LEU A 139 5.32 -13.43 -15.93
N HIS A 140 5.87 -13.30 -17.12
CA HIS A 140 6.80 -14.25 -17.72
C HIS A 140 8.24 -13.81 -17.40
N LEU A 141 8.91 -14.58 -16.57
CA LEU A 141 10.30 -14.39 -16.15
C LEU A 141 11.22 -15.44 -16.80
N HIS A 142 12.52 -15.15 -16.84
CA HIS A 142 13.50 -16.16 -17.19
C HIS A 142 13.51 -17.24 -16.08
N GLY A 143 12.93 -18.38 -16.36
CA GLY A 143 12.83 -19.51 -15.42
C GLY A 143 11.43 -19.78 -14.88
N GLY A 144 10.40 -19.05 -15.30
CA GLY A 144 9.04 -19.38 -14.90
C GLY A 144 7.99 -18.31 -15.20
N THR A 145 6.78 -18.64 -14.87
CA THR A 145 5.64 -17.72 -14.98
C THR A 145 4.99 -17.56 -13.64
N CYS A 146 4.56 -16.33 -13.33
CA CYS A 146 3.88 -15.99 -12.10
C CYS A 146 2.54 -15.35 -12.40
N ARG A 147 1.49 -15.77 -11.71
CA ARG A 147 0.20 -15.11 -11.81
C ARG A 147 0.23 -13.81 -11.00
N VAL A 148 0.00 -12.70 -11.68
CA VAL A 148 -0.15 -11.37 -11.07
C VAL A 148 -1.61 -11.20 -10.66
N GLU A 149 -1.84 -10.96 -9.37
CA GLU A 149 -3.16 -10.78 -8.76
C GLU A 149 -3.49 -9.30 -8.54
N GLY A 150 -2.50 -8.42 -8.69
CA GLY A 150 -2.69 -6.99 -8.56
C GLY A 150 -1.47 -6.20 -8.98
N VAL A 151 -1.74 -5.00 -9.44
CA VAL A 151 -0.74 -3.97 -9.72
C VAL A 151 -1.01 -2.82 -8.75
N PHE A 152 0.01 -2.33 -8.10
CA PHE A 152 -0.10 -1.32 -7.05
C PHE A 152 0.87 -0.18 -7.30
N GLU A 153 0.43 1.05 -7.13
CA GLU A 153 1.23 2.26 -7.30
C GLU A 153 1.35 3.02 -5.98
N ALA A 154 2.56 3.47 -5.66
CA ALA A 154 2.79 4.26 -4.46
C ALA A 154 1.99 5.56 -4.50
N ILE A 155 1.40 5.92 -3.36
CA ILE A 155 0.80 7.23 -3.18
C ILE A 155 1.77 8.11 -2.38
N SER A 156 2.11 9.27 -2.95
CA SER A 156 2.84 10.31 -2.22
C SER A 156 1.88 11.03 -1.27
N TYR A 157 2.26 11.19 -0.01
CA TYR A 157 1.56 12.00 0.97
C TYR A 157 2.08 13.43 0.97
#